data_5478222062d8777398b512e9d5e520bc
#
_entry.id   5478222062d8777398b512e9d5e520bc
#
_cell.length_a   1.000
_cell.length_b   1.000
_cell.length_c   1.000
_cell.angle_alpha   90.00
_cell.angle_beta   90.00
_cell.angle_gamma   90.00
#
_symmetry.space_group_name_H-M   'P 1'
#
loop_
_entity.id
_entity.type
_entity.pdbx_description
1 polymer ?
#
loop_
_entity_poly.entity_id
_entity_poly.type
_entity_poly.pdbx_seq_one_letter_code
_entity_poly.pdbx_strand_id
1 'polypeptide(L)'
;MMGGQVGVAMESATALMPLIESGNVRALAVSGESRMEILPQVPTFSELGVPDIGLTWLALMAPKGTPVEAVAAVNREVTRVLAHPDLRRNWTAMGRKLVGGPPDVLAERIRAELPRWRSVIERAAIRPE
;
A
#
# COMPACT_ATOMS: atom_id res chain seq x y z
N MET A 1 10.97 5.38 -17.66
CA MET A 1 11.91 6.32 -17.03
C MET A 1 13.32 6.13 -17.59
N MET A 2 13.94 4.95 -17.52
CA MET A 2 15.31 4.74 -18.01
C MET A 2 15.51 5.09 -19.51
N GLY A 3 14.50 4.92 -20.36
CA GLY A 3 14.55 5.30 -21.77
C GLY A 3 14.23 6.77 -22.07
N GLY A 4 14.05 7.62 -21.07
CA GLY A 4 13.80 9.06 -21.24
C GLY A 4 12.39 9.45 -21.70
N GLN A 5 11.50 8.50 -22.00
CA GLN A 5 10.15 8.79 -22.50
C GLN A 5 9.20 9.29 -21.40
N VAL A 6 9.49 8.98 -20.13
CA VAL A 6 8.69 9.38 -18.98
C VAL A 6 9.58 10.04 -17.95
N GLY A 7 9.28 11.31 -17.62
CA GLY A 7 10.07 12.11 -16.68
C GLY A 7 9.72 11.84 -15.21
N VAL A 8 8.47 11.42 -14.91
CA VAL A 8 7.99 11.12 -13.56
C VAL A 8 7.12 9.85 -13.61
N ALA A 9 7.25 9.00 -12.63
CA ALA A 9 6.39 7.83 -12.45
C ALA A 9 5.96 7.70 -11.00
N MET A 10 4.83 7.07 -10.79
CA MET A 10 4.32 6.69 -9.50
C MET A 10 4.24 5.16 -9.45
N GLU A 11 5.04 4.61 -8.57
CA GLU A 11 5.21 3.16 -8.48
C GLU A 11 5.55 2.74 -7.05
N SER A 12 5.48 1.45 -6.76
CA SER A 12 5.85 0.93 -5.44
C SER A 12 7.33 1.17 -5.15
N ALA A 13 7.65 1.60 -3.94
CA ALA A 13 9.03 1.80 -3.51
C ALA A 13 9.86 0.52 -3.67
N THR A 14 9.27 -0.65 -3.38
CA THR A 14 9.94 -1.95 -3.53
C THR A 14 10.43 -2.19 -4.97
N ALA A 15 9.65 -1.80 -5.96
CA ALA A 15 10.02 -1.96 -7.37
C ALA A 15 11.12 -0.97 -7.80
N LEU A 16 11.14 0.22 -7.19
CA LEU A 16 12.07 1.28 -7.57
C LEU A 16 13.36 1.30 -6.74
N MET A 17 13.44 0.59 -5.60
CA MET A 17 14.61 0.62 -4.72
C MET A 17 15.93 0.38 -5.45
N PRO A 18 16.10 -0.64 -6.31
CA PRO A 18 17.36 -0.84 -7.03
C PRO A 18 17.78 0.35 -7.91
N LEU A 19 16.80 1.07 -8.48
CA LEU A 19 17.05 2.25 -9.31
C LEU A 19 17.34 3.50 -8.48
N ILE A 20 16.76 3.60 -7.28
CA ILE A 20 17.04 4.69 -6.33
C ILE A 20 18.44 4.52 -5.75
N GLU A 21 18.80 3.31 -5.32
CA GLU A 21 20.12 2.99 -4.77
C GLU A 21 21.25 3.19 -5.79
N SER A 22 21.00 2.86 -7.05
CA SER A 22 21.96 3.10 -8.14
C SER A 22 22.01 4.57 -8.62
N GLY A 23 21.17 5.45 -8.05
CA GLY A 23 21.12 6.88 -8.45
C GLY A 23 20.45 7.15 -9.78
N ASN A 24 19.90 6.15 -10.45
CA ASN A 24 19.24 6.30 -11.74
C ASN A 24 17.85 6.96 -11.65
N VAL A 25 17.24 6.91 -10.46
CA VAL A 25 15.95 7.51 -10.16
C VAL A 25 16.01 8.20 -8.81
N ARG A 26 15.40 9.37 -8.69
CA ARG A 26 15.27 10.10 -7.43
C ARG A 26 13.84 9.98 -6.91
N ALA A 27 13.68 9.49 -5.68
CA ALA A 27 12.41 9.55 -4.98
C ALA A 27 12.09 11.00 -4.59
N LEU A 28 10.89 11.47 -4.91
CA LEU A 28 10.45 12.85 -4.66
C LEU A 28 9.52 12.93 -3.45
N ALA A 29 8.61 11.97 -3.30
CA ALA A 29 7.68 11.86 -2.20
C ALA A 29 7.20 10.43 -2.03
N VAL A 30 6.73 10.09 -0.84
CA VAL A 30 6.07 8.82 -0.53
C VAL A 30 4.63 9.05 -0.07
N SER A 31 3.75 8.09 -0.33
CA SER A 31 2.39 8.08 0.20
C SER A 31 2.37 7.50 1.61
N GLY A 32 1.40 7.93 2.43
CA GLY A 32 1.18 7.47 3.79
C GLY A 32 1.30 8.57 4.84
N GLU A 33 0.98 8.21 6.08
CA GLU A 33 0.97 9.14 7.22
C GLU A 33 2.38 9.50 7.73
N SER A 34 3.37 8.67 7.41
CA SER A 34 4.76 8.85 7.82
C SER A 34 5.71 8.45 6.70
N ARG A 35 6.93 8.95 6.78
CA ARG A 35 8.01 8.58 5.87
C ARG A 35 8.31 7.09 5.97
N MET A 36 8.79 6.50 4.88
CA MET A 36 9.19 5.09 4.87
C MET A 36 10.53 4.91 5.60
N GLU A 37 10.65 3.86 6.42
CA GLU A 37 11.91 3.55 7.14
C GLU A 37 13.10 3.35 6.19
N ILE A 38 12.83 2.80 5.00
CA ILE A 38 13.87 2.59 3.96
C ILE A 38 14.23 3.85 3.18
N LEU A 39 13.45 4.92 3.30
CA LEU A 39 13.64 6.21 2.61
C LEU A 39 13.37 7.37 3.59
N PRO A 40 14.07 7.46 4.72
CA PRO A 40 13.76 8.43 5.78
C PRO A 40 13.94 9.89 5.36
N GLN A 41 14.75 10.13 4.33
CA GLN A 41 15.00 11.46 3.78
C GLN A 41 13.90 11.93 2.80
N VAL A 42 13.04 11.02 2.32
CA VAL A 42 12.00 11.34 1.35
C VAL A 42 10.72 11.77 2.08
N PRO A 43 10.20 12.98 1.84
CA PRO A 43 9.01 13.48 2.51
C PRO A 43 7.76 12.72 2.05
N THR A 44 6.71 12.77 2.87
CA THR A 44 5.37 12.34 2.45
C THR A 44 4.71 13.42 1.59
N PHE A 45 3.67 13.02 0.82
CA PHE A 45 2.84 13.99 0.11
C PHE A 45 2.22 15.02 1.05
N SER A 46 1.79 14.60 2.24
CA SER A 46 1.21 15.48 3.25
C SER A 46 2.21 16.52 3.77
N GLU A 47 3.47 16.14 3.99
CA GLU A 47 4.54 17.10 4.38
C GLU A 47 4.81 18.15 3.30
N LEU A 48 4.54 17.83 2.04
CA LEU A 48 4.67 18.75 0.90
C LEU A 48 3.40 19.58 0.64
N GLY A 49 2.38 19.48 1.49
CA GLY A 49 1.09 20.17 1.32
C GLY A 49 0.23 19.61 0.19
N VAL A 50 0.56 18.44 -0.33
CA VAL A 50 -0.23 17.73 -1.35
C VAL A 50 -1.14 16.74 -0.64
N PRO A 51 -2.45 16.67 -1.00
CA PRO A 51 -3.35 15.68 -0.42
C PRO A 51 -2.81 14.26 -0.60
N ASP A 52 -2.88 13.46 0.47
CA ASP A 52 -2.45 12.08 0.39
C ASP A 52 -3.30 11.30 -0.64
N ILE A 53 -2.61 10.65 -1.57
CA ILE A 53 -3.20 9.87 -2.65
C ILE A 53 -3.63 8.46 -2.21
N GLY A 54 -3.35 8.11 -0.96
CA GLY A 54 -3.62 6.81 -0.37
C GLY A 54 -2.51 5.79 -0.60
N LEU A 55 -2.61 4.70 0.13
CA LEU A 55 -1.68 3.57 0.06
C LEU A 55 -2.26 2.45 -0.79
N THR A 56 -1.43 1.83 -1.61
CA THR A 56 -1.75 0.52 -2.18
C THR A 56 -1.66 -0.54 -1.09
N TRP A 57 -2.65 -1.41 -1.00
CA TRP A 57 -2.68 -2.50 -0.03
C TRP A 57 -3.10 -3.81 -0.69
N LEU A 58 -2.69 -4.90 -0.09
CA LEU A 58 -3.07 -6.26 -0.47
C LEU A 58 -3.88 -6.88 0.67
N ALA A 59 -4.92 -7.61 0.31
CA ALA A 59 -5.78 -8.29 1.26
C ALA A 59 -6.18 -9.67 0.77
N LEU A 60 -6.42 -10.57 1.71
CA LEU A 60 -7.06 -11.85 1.46
C LEU A 60 -8.57 -11.69 1.69
N MET A 61 -9.37 -12.08 0.72
CA MET A 61 -10.82 -11.99 0.77
C MET A 61 -11.44 -13.35 0.50
N ALA A 62 -12.64 -13.56 1.05
CA ALA A 62 -13.45 -14.74 0.78
C ALA A 62 -14.76 -14.35 0.08
N PRO A 63 -15.35 -15.25 -0.72
CA PRO A 63 -16.67 -15.04 -1.33
C PRO A 63 -17.75 -14.78 -0.28
N LYS A 64 -18.79 -14.06 -0.70
CA LYS A 64 -19.99 -13.88 0.15
C LYS A 64 -20.61 -15.24 0.48
N GLY A 65 -20.94 -15.44 1.74
CA GLY A 65 -21.54 -16.68 2.22
C GLY A 65 -20.52 -17.73 2.68
N THR A 66 -19.22 -17.44 2.64
CA THR A 66 -18.22 -18.32 3.27
C THR A 66 -18.54 -18.46 4.78
N PRO A 67 -18.55 -19.69 5.31
CA PRO A 67 -18.79 -19.93 6.75
C PRO A 67 -17.85 -19.11 7.63
N VAL A 68 -18.38 -18.54 8.71
CA VAL A 68 -17.63 -17.67 9.64
C VAL A 68 -16.43 -18.41 10.23
N GLU A 69 -16.61 -19.70 10.53
CA GLU A 69 -15.56 -20.56 11.09
C GLU A 69 -14.38 -20.72 10.11
N ALA A 70 -14.66 -20.83 8.82
CA ALA A 70 -13.63 -20.93 7.79
C ALA A 70 -12.85 -19.60 7.68
N VAL A 71 -13.55 -18.46 7.67
CA VAL A 71 -12.91 -17.13 7.68
C VAL A 71 -12.05 -16.95 8.93
N ALA A 72 -12.58 -17.33 10.10
CA ALA A 72 -11.85 -17.24 11.36
C ALA A 72 -10.61 -18.14 11.39
N ALA A 73 -10.71 -19.35 10.84
CA ALA A 73 -9.58 -20.27 10.76
C ALA A 73 -8.45 -19.70 9.88
N VAL A 74 -8.78 -19.21 8.70
CA VAL A 74 -7.79 -18.58 7.79
C VAL A 74 -7.20 -17.33 8.42
N ASN A 75 -8.02 -16.45 9.02
CA ASN A 75 -7.55 -15.23 9.65
C ASN A 75 -6.55 -15.52 10.79
N ARG A 76 -6.82 -16.54 11.60
CA ARG A 76 -5.92 -16.99 12.67
C ARG A 76 -4.55 -17.42 12.13
N GLU A 77 -4.54 -18.24 11.07
CA GLU A 77 -3.29 -18.71 10.47
C GLU A 77 -2.51 -17.58 9.78
N VAL A 78 -3.20 -16.71 9.05
CA VAL A 78 -2.57 -15.51 8.44
C VAL A 78 -1.98 -14.61 9.51
N THR A 79 -2.70 -14.35 10.62
CA THR A 79 -2.20 -13.55 11.73
C THR A 79 -0.93 -14.16 12.33
N ARG A 80 -0.90 -15.49 12.51
CA ARG A 80 0.29 -16.21 12.99
C ARG A 80 1.48 -16.06 12.05
N VAL A 81 1.24 -16.20 10.75
CA VAL A 81 2.29 -16.02 9.72
C VAL A 81 2.82 -14.60 9.70
N LEU A 82 1.93 -13.58 9.75
CA LEU A 82 2.32 -12.17 9.78
C LEU A 82 3.09 -11.77 11.05
N ALA A 83 2.96 -12.54 12.14
CA ALA A 83 3.73 -12.34 13.37
C ALA A 83 5.13 -12.95 13.30
N HIS A 84 5.44 -13.79 12.29
CA HIS A 84 6.73 -14.46 12.20
C HIS A 84 7.87 -13.44 12.04
N PRO A 85 8.94 -13.49 12.88
CA PRO A 85 10.01 -12.49 12.90
C PRO A 85 10.71 -12.32 11.55
N ASP A 86 11.00 -13.42 10.86
CA ASP A 86 11.70 -13.39 9.57
C ASP A 86 10.85 -12.75 8.48
N LEU A 87 9.55 -13.06 8.45
CA LEU A 87 8.63 -12.44 7.52
C LEU A 87 8.57 -10.92 7.76
N ARG A 88 8.39 -10.53 9.03
CA ARG A 88 8.33 -9.10 9.38
C ARG A 88 9.62 -8.39 8.97
N ARG A 89 10.77 -8.93 9.32
CA ARG A 89 12.07 -8.36 8.95
C ARG A 89 12.22 -8.18 7.44
N ASN A 90 11.93 -9.24 6.67
CA ASN A 90 12.06 -9.21 5.22
C ASN A 90 11.10 -8.22 4.56
N TRP A 91 9.85 -8.17 5.01
CA TRP A 91 8.85 -7.27 4.43
C TRP A 91 9.08 -5.82 4.82
N THR A 92 9.53 -5.54 6.05
CA THR A 92 9.93 -4.19 6.46
C THR A 92 11.15 -3.71 5.65
N ALA A 93 12.14 -4.56 5.42
CA ALA A 93 13.27 -4.25 4.55
C ALA A 93 12.87 -3.93 3.10
N MET A 94 11.73 -4.46 2.64
CA MET A 94 11.12 -4.10 1.34
C MET A 94 10.21 -2.87 1.41
N GLY A 95 10.14 -2.17 2.53
CA GLY A 95 9.25 -1.02 2.73
C GLY A 95 7.76 -1.38 2.85
N ARG A 96 7.42 -2.62 3.19
CA ARG A 96 6.05 -3.09 3.34
C ARG A 96 5.64 -3.10 4.81
N LYS A 97 4.51 -2.47 5.13
CA LYS A 97 3.90 -2.52 6.46
C LYS A 97 2.96 -3.72 6.55
N LEU A 98 3.21 -4.61 7.49
CA LEU A 98 2.30 -5.71 7.81
C LEU A 98 1.23 -5.21 8.80
N VAL A 99 -0.01 -5.23 8.39
CA VAL A 99 -1.14 -4.76 9.21
C VAL A 99 -1.77 -5.94 9.95
N GLY A 100 -2.37 -6.88 9.25
CA GLY A 100 -3.09 -8.00 9.87
C GLY A 100 -4.31 -7.54 10.67
N GLY A 101 -4.78 -8.41 11.57
CA GLY A 101 -5.90 -8.12 12.47
C GLY A 101 -7.19 -8.84 12.11
N PRO A 102 -8.28 -8.62 12.88
CA PRO A 102 -9.58 -9.21 12.63
C PRO A 102 -10.18 -8.72 11.30
N PRO A 103 -11.14 -9.47 10.71
CA PRO A 103 -11.75 -9.13 9.42
C PRO A 103 -12.36 -7.72 9.35
N ASP A 104 -12.84 -7.20 10.48
CA ASP A 104 -13.46 -5.87 10.55
C ASP A 104 -12.48 -4.74 10.21
N VAL A 105 -11.19 -4.90 10.47
CA VAL A 105 -10.16 -3.91 10.10
C VAL A 105 -10.16 -3.66 8.60
N LEU A 106 -10.23 -4.71 7.78
CA LEU A 106 -10.32 -4.58 6.34
C LEU A 106 -11.67 -4.00 5.91
N ALA A 107 -12.77 -4.44 6.54
CA ALA A 107 -14.10 -3.95 6.22
C ALA A 107 -14.24 -2.43 6.49
N GLU A 108 -13.71 -1.94 7.58
CA GLU A 108 -13.69 -0.51 7.93
C GLU A 108 -12.84 0.29 6.94
N ARG A 109 -11.67 -0.22 6.58
CA ARG A 109 -10.82 0.39 5.57
C ARG A 109 -11.54 0.54 4.22
N ILE A 110 -12.17 -0.53 3.75
CA ILE A 110 -12.94 -0.50 2.50
C ILE A 110 -14.06 0.54 2.57
N ARG A 111 -14.83 0.56 3.68
CA ARG A 111 -15.89 1.55 3.86
C ARG A 111 -15.38 3.00 3.82
N ALA A 112 -14.23 3.25 4.41
CA ALA A 112 -13.62 4.58 4.43
C ALA A 112 -13.08 5.01 3.05
N GLU A 113 -12.49 4.08 2.30
CA GLU A 113 -11.87 4.38 1.02
C GLU A 113 -12.88 4.49 -0.15
N LEU A 114 -13.98 3.75 -0.12
CA LEU A 114 -14.97 3.73 -1.21
C LEU A 114 -15.50 5.12 -1.59
N PRO A 115 -15.94 5.99 -0.67
CA PRO A 115 -16.44 7.32 -1.02
C PRO A 115 -15.35 8.19 -1.66
N ARG A 116 -14.11 8.08 -1.16
CA ARG A 116 -12.96 8.82 -1.66
C ARG A 116 -12.66 8.44 -3.11
N TRP A 117 -12.53 7.15 -3.40
CA TRP A 117 -12.25 6.66 -4.75
C TRP A 117 -13.39 6.97 -5.72
N ARG A 118 -14.64 6.88 -5.27
CA ARG A 118 -15.80 7.32 -6.07
C ARG A 118 -15.63 8.78 -6.50
N SER A 119 -15.34 9.68 -5.56
CA SER A 119 -15.12 11.10 -5.87
C SER A 119 -13.94 11.34 -6.83
N VAL A 120 -12.86 10.55 -6.72
CA VAL A 120 -11.71 10.65 -7.64
C VAL A 120 -12.13 10.23 -9.05
N ILE A 121 -12.81 9.10 -9.19
CA ILE A 121 -13.28 8.57 -10.47
C ILE A 121 -14.23 9.56 -11.16
N GLU A 122 -15.17 10.11 -10.40
CA GLU A 122 -16.13 11.11 -10.92
C GLU A 122 -15.42 12.38 -11.41
N ARG A 123 -14.53 12.94 -10.60
CA ARG A 123 -13.76 14.16 -10.96
C ARG A 123 -12.83 13.95 -12.15
N ALA A 124 -12.22 12.79 -12.24
CA ALA A 124 -11.33 12.43 -13.34
C ALA A 124 -12.06 11.97 -14.60
N ALA A 125 -13.42 11.91 -14.57
CA ALA A 125 -14.27 11.41 -15.64
C ALA A 125 -13.86 10.01 -16.16
N ILE A 126 -13.34 9.16 -15.27
CA ILE A 126 -12.93 7.78 -15.60
C ILE A 126 -14.21 6.97 -15.82
N ARG A 127 -14.37 6.40 -17.01
CA ARG A 127 -15.46 5.50 -17.35
C ARG A 127 -14.94 4.07 -17.35
N PRO A 128 -15.62 3.12 -16.66
CA PRO A 128 -15.30 1.72 -16.84
C PRO A 128 -15.62 1.30 -18.31
N GLU A 129 -14.72 0.53 -18.87
CA GLU A 129 -14.95 -0.12 -20.17
C GLU A 129 -15.91 -1.31 -20.02
#